data_a04662028ff1bb2e94e0536ec8fc8c4b
#
_entry.id   a04662028ff1bb2e94e0536ec8fc8c4b
#
_cell.length_a   1.000
_cell.length_b   1.000
_cell.length_c   1.000
_cell.angle_alpha   90.00
_cell.angle_beta   90.00
_cell.angle_gamma   90.00
#
_symmetry.space_group_name_H-M   'P 1'
#
loop_
_entity.id
_entity.type
_entity.pdbx_description
1 polymer ?
#
loop_
_entity_poly.entity_id
_entity_poly.type
_entity_poly.pdbx_seq_one_letter_code
_entity_poly.pdbx_strand_id
1 'polypeptide(L)'
;MSQDRVTAAVMIIGDEILSGRTQDTNLNVIAKYLGAHGVDLAEARVVPDDEDEIVTALNHLRAKYDYVITTGGIGPTHDDITADCVARAFGVALYEHPEIIAMMESRWKSELNAARRRMARVPEGGSLVKNPVQGPPGFQIENVFVLAGVPSIMRGMLEDVGPRLKGGAVVIARTLRVDGSGEGNIAAPLEAVAKAHPALSLGSYPFFSNEGYGSNLVIRGRDAAEVEATLVELSAALRAAGIEGLTLLDTQG
;
A
#
# COMPACT_ATOMS: atom_id res chain seq x y z
N MET A 1 -8.01 6.46 25.14
CA MET A 1 -7.61 7.49 24.16
C MET A 1 -7.47 6.76 22.83
N SER A 2 -8.24 7.13 21.82
CA SER A 2 -8.10 6.58 20.47
C SER A 2 -6.64 6.86 20.05
N GLN A 3 -5.82 5.83 19.89
CA GLN A 3 -4.53 5.98 19.23
C GLN A 3 -4.85 6.46 17.82
N ASP A 4 -4.32 7.63 17.45
CA ASP A 4 -4.62 8.27 16.18
C ASP A 4 -4.31 7.30 15.05
N ARG A 5 -5.36 6.88 14.35
CA ARG A 5 -5.27 5.98 13.21
C ARG A 5 -4.78 6.79 12.02
N VAL A 6 -3.56 6.54 11.59
CA VAL A 6 -3.00 7.16 10.38
C VAL A 6 -3.35 6.30 9.18
N THR A 7 -3.87 6.92 8.14
CA THR A 7 -4.41 6.23 6.97
C THR A 7 -3.72 6.67 5.68
N ALA A 8 -3.64 5.75 4.72
CA ALA A 8 -3.14 6.04 3.38
C ALA A 8 -4.05 5.46 2.30
N ALA A 9 -3.93 6.03 1.11
CA ALA A 9 -4.43 5.44 -0.12
C ALA A 9 -3.30 5.19 -1.11
N VAL A 10 -3.48 4.19 -1.98
CA VAL A 10 -2.61 3.95 -3.14
C VAL A 10 -3.39 4.23 -4.41
N MET A 11 -2.80 4.98 -5.34
CA MET A 11 -3.32 5.19 -6.67
C MET A 11 -2.35 4.63 -7.70
N ILE A 12 -2.77 3.61 -8.43
CA ILE A 12 -2.01 2.97 -9.50
C ILE A 12 -2.48 3.60 -10.80
N ILE A 13 -1.55 4.12 -11.59
CA ILE A 13 -1.81 4.79 -12.86
C ILE A 13 -1.20 3.93 -13.97
N GLY A 14 -2.01 3.52 -14.93
CA GLY A 14 -1.54 2.76 -16.08
C GLY A 14 -2.62 1.91 -16.75
N ASP A 15 -2.80 2.13 -18.04
CA ASP A 15 -3.69 1.36 -18.91
C ASP A 15 -3.27 -0.11 -19.00
N GLU A 16 -1.99 -0.44 -18.83
CA GLU A 16 -1.48 -1.81 -18.85
C GLU A 16 -1.99 -2.66 -17.69
N ILE A 17 -2.31 -2.02 -16.55
CA ILE A 17 -2.92 -2.70 -15.40
C ILE A 17 -4.40 -2.95 -15.67
N LEU A 18 -5.13 -1.93 -16.15
CA LEU A 18 -6.56 -2.04 -16.45
C LEU A 18 -6.84 -3.02 -17.60
N SER A 19 -5.96 -3.08 -18.60
CA SER A 19 -6.07 -4.04 -19.72
C SER A 19 -5.65 -5.46 -19.36
N GLY A 20 -5.11 -5.69 -18.14
CA GLY A 20 -4.60 -7.00 -17.71
C GLY A 20 -3.30 -7.41 -18.37
N ARG A 21 -2.63 -6.53 -19.15
CA ARG A 21 -1.33 -6.81 -19.77
C ARG A 21 -0.23 -6.98 -18.71
N THR A 22 -0.32 -6.20 -17.64
CA THR A 22 0.63 -6.23 -16.53
C THR A 22 -0.13 -6.48 -15.23
N GLN A 23 0.35 -7.43 -14.43
CA GLN A 23 -0.15 -7.63 -13.08
C GLN A 23 0.52 -6.62 -12.13
N ASP A 24 -0.27 -5.86 -11.39
CA ASP A 24 0.27 -5.00 -10.33
C ASP A 24 0.87 -5.84 -9.19
N THR A 25 2.08 -5.51 -8.81
CA THR A 25 2.79 -6.08 -7.66
C THR A 25 3.17 -5.01 -6.63
N ASN A 26 2.99 -3.73 -6.95
CA ASN A 26 3.37 -2.60 -6.13
C ASN A 26 2.46 -2.46 -4.92
N LEU A 27 1.15 -2.63 -5.11
CA LEU A 27 0.15 -2.49 -4.06
C LEU A 27 0.48 -3.34 -2.83
N ASN A 28 0.80 -4.62 -3.02
CA ASN A 28 1.11 -5.52 -1.91
C ASN A 28 2.36 -5.09 -1.14
N VAL A 29 3.40 -4.64 -1.86
CA VAL A 29 4.64 -4.15 -1.25
C VAL A 29 4.39 -2.87 -0.47
N ILE A 30 3.67 -1.91 -1.05
CA ILE A 30 3.33 -0.64 -0.38
C ILE A 30 2.47 -0.89 0.85
N ALA A 31 1.47 -1.78 0.76
CA ALA A 31 0.60 -2.12 1.89
C ALA A 31 1.38 -2.66 3.09
N LYS A 32 2.31 -3.60 2.84
CA LYS A 32 3.19 -4.15 3.88
C LYS A 32 4.13 -3.09 4.45
N TYR A 33 4.70 -2.27 3.57
CA TYR A 33 5.61 -1.20 3.98
C TYR A 33 4.92 -0.16 4.88
N LEU A 34 3.74 0.30 4.48
CA LEU A 34 2.93 1.23 5.27
C LEU A 34 2.53 0.63 6.62
N GLY A 35 2.07 -0.63 6.62
CA GLY A 35 1.71 -1.34 7.85
C GLY A 35 2.86 -1.43 8.85
N ALA A 36 4.07 -1.71 8.37
CA ALA A 36 5.29 -1.72 9.20
C ALA A 36 5.63 -0.35 9.80
N HIS A 37 5.18 0.73 9.17
CA HIS A 37 5.34 2.12 9.65
C HIS A 37 4.11 2.63 10.43
N GLY A 38 3.15 1.76 10.77
CA GLY A 38 1.96 2.14 11.53
C GLY A 38 0.95 2.97 10.72
N VAL A 39 0.97 2.86 9.39
CA VAL A 39 0.04 3.53 8.48
C VAL A 39 -0.87 2.48 7.84
N ASP A 40 -2.18 2.63 8.00
CA ASP A 40 -3.17 1.71 7.45
C ASP A 40 -3.45 2.05 5.98
N LEU A 41 -3.19 1.14 5.07
CA LEU A 41 -3.72 1.27 3.72
C LEU A 41 -5.24 1.04 3.74
N ALA A 42 -6.00 2.11 3.50
CA ALA A 42 -7.46 2.11 3.62
C ALA A 42 -8.18 2.04 2.27
N GLU A 43 -7.53 2.50 1.19
CA GLU A 43 -8.11 2.49 -0.15
C GLU A 43 -7.02 2.27 -1.21
N ALA A 44 -7.37 1.55 -2.28
CA ALA A 44 -6.55 1.44 -3.48
C ALA A 44 -7.42 1.72 -4.70
N ARG A 45 -6.91 2.52 -5.64
CA ARG A 45 -7.55 2.80 -6.93
C ARG A 45 -6.58 2.50 -8.06
N VAL A 46 -7.14 1.99 -9.15
CA VAL A 46 -6.46 1.89 -10.44
C VAL A 46 -7.17 2.84 -11.38
N VAL A 47 -6.42 3.73 -12.03
CA VAL A 47 -6.93 4.73 -12.97
C VAL A 47 -6.18 4.64 -14.30
N PRO A 48 -6.83 4.97 -15.43
CA PRO A 48 -6.17 5.04 -16.73
C PRO A 48 -5.16 6.19 -16.79
N ASP A 49 -4.35 6.20 -17.85
CA ASP A 49 -3.48 7.32 -18.21
C ASP A 49 -4.30 8.48 -18.83
N ASP A 50 -5.31 8.94 -18.08
CA ASP A 50 -6.22 10.03 -18.43
C ASP A 50 -6.14 11.15 -17.39
N GLU A 51 -5.98 12.39 -17.87
CA GLU A 51 -5.73 13.54 -17.00
C GLU A 51 -6.88 13.82 -16.04
N ASP A 52 -8.14 13.77 -16.51
CA ASP A 52 -9.30 14.10 -15.68
C ASP A 52 -9.56 13.02 -14.64
N GLU A 53 -9.37 11.75 -15.00
CA GLU A 53 -9.49 10.61 -14.08
C GLU A 53 -8.42 10.67 -12.99
N ILE A 54 -7.16 10.91 -13.35
CA ILE A 54 -6.05 11.04 -12.40
C ILE A 54 -6.29 12.21 -11.44
N VAL A 55 -6.61 13.40 -11.96
CA VAL A 55 -6.82 14.62 -11.15
C VAL A 55 -8.01 14.46 -10.21
N THR A 56 -9.12 13.90 -10.70
CA THR A 56 -10.33 13.66 -9.89
C THR A 56 -10.05 12.66 -8.77
N ALA A 57 -9.44 11.53 -9.09
CA ALA A 57 -9.08 10.51 -8.10
C ALA A 57 -8.11 11.06 -7.05
N LEU A 58 -7.05 11.75 -7.49
CA LEU A 58 -6.03 12.32 -6.61
C LEU A 58 -6.62 13.34 -5.64
N ASN A 59 -7.45 14.27 -6.12
CA ASN A 59 -8.09 15.28 -5.28
C ASN A 59 -9.00 14.65 -4.22
N HIS A 60 -9.74 13.59 -4.58
CA HIS A 60 -10.55 12.87 -3.62
C HIS A 60 -9.69 12.16 -2.57
N LEU A 61 -8.64 11.45 -2.99
CA LEU A 61 -7.81 10.67 -2.09
C LEU A 61 -7.00 11.55 -1.13
N ARG A 62 -6.35 12.62 -1.64
CA ARG A 62 -5.54 13.52 -0.81
C ARG A 62 -6.34 14.32 0.22
N ALA A 63 -7.63 14.56 -0.05
CA ALA A 63 -8.53 15.23 0.90
C ALA A 63 -9.04 14.27 2.00
N LYS A 64 -9.06 12.96 1.74
CA LYS A 64 -9.65 11.95 2.62
C LYS A 64 -8.65 11.24 3.52
N TYR A 65 -7.40 11.06 3.05
CA TYR A 65 -6.39 10.26 3.72
C TYR A 65 -5.18 11.10 4.14
N ASP A 66 -4.50 10.66 5.20
CA ASP A 66 -3.30 11.33 5.71
C ASP A 66 -2.16 11.27 4.69
N TYR A 67 -2.09 10.19 3.89
CA TYR A 67 -1.11 10.01 2.83
C TYR A 67 -1.73 9.41 1.57
N VAL A 68 -1.19 9.79 0.41
CA VAL A 68 -1.47 9.15 -0.88
C VAL A 68 -0.13 8.75 -1.51
N ILE A 69 -0.02 7.50 -1.94
CA ILE A 69 1.12 7.03 -2.73
C ILE A 69 0.61 6.73 -4.13
N THR A 70 1.19 7.37 -5.16
CA THR A 70 0.91 7.05 -6.55
C THR A 70 2.04 6.24 -7.16
N THR A 71 1.74 5.32 -8.06
CA THR A 71 2.72 4.56 -8.84
C THR A 71 2.35 4.56 -10.30
N GLY A 72 3.33 4.80 -11.18
CA GLY A 72 3.16 4.84 -12.63
C GLY A 72 3.15 6.24 -13.23
N GLY A 73 3.28 6.33 -14.54
CA GLY A 73 3.14 7.54 -15.34
C GLY A 73 4.21 8.62 -15.12
N ILE A 74 5.45 8.27 -14.68
CA ILE A 74 6.56 9.21 -14.49
C ILE A 74 7.78 8.92 -15.39
N GLY A 75 7.59 8.17 -16.46
CA GLY A 75 8.61 7.85 -17.43
C GLY A 75 8.76 8.93 -18.51
N PRO A 76 9.44 8.60 -19.62
CA PRO A 76 9.77 9.55 -20.70
C PRO A 76 8.73 9.57 -21.83
N THR A 77 7.71 8.72 -21.82
CA THR A 77 6.78 8.55 -22.93
C THR A 77 5.63 9.54 -22.88
N HIS A 78 4.81 9.58 -23.91
CA HIS A 78 3.76 10.60 -24.04
C HIS A 78 2.59 10.38 -23.08
N ASP A 79 2.39 9.15 -22.64
CA ASP A 79 1.42 8.68 -21.65
C ASP A 79 1.89 8.87 -20.20
N ASP A 80 3.16 9.20 -19.98
CA ASP A 80 3.68 9.55 -18.65
C ASP A 80 3.27 10.98 -18.26
N ILE A 81 2.04 11.12 -17.77
CA ILE A 81 1.40 12.41 -17.47
C ILE A 81 1.21 12.68 -15.97
N THR A 82 1.66 11.78 -15.10
CA THR A 82 1.40 11.88 -13.66
C THR A 82 1.90 13.20 -13.06
N ALA A 83 3.09 13.70 -13.45
CA ALA A 83 3.60 14.96 -12.93
C ALA A 83 2.74 16.16 -13.36
N ASP A 84 2.24 16.16 -14.59
CA ASP A 84 1.31 17.18 -15.12
C ASP A 84 -0.01 17.16 -14.34
N CYS A 85 -0.59 15.97 -14.13
CA CYS A 85 -1.82 15.78 -13.38
C CYS A 85 -1.71 16.22 -11.93
N VAL A 86 -0.58 15.91 -11.27
CA VAL A 86 -0.33 16.34 -9.90
C VAL A 86 -0.22 17.86 -9.82
N ALA A 87 0.55 18.49 -10.71
CA ALA A 87 0.65 19.95 -10.77
C ALA A 87 -0.73 20.62 -10.95
N ARG A 88 -1.55 20.08 -11.86
CA ARG A 88 -2.94 20.52 -12.07
C ARG A 88 -3.81 20.34 -10.82
N ALA A 89 -3.73 19.18 -10.16
CA ALA A 89 -4.52 18.89 -8.95
C ALA A 89 -4.20 19.83 -7.79
N PHE A 90 -2.95 20.31 -7.71
CA PHE A 90 -2.50 21.24 -6.68
C PHE A 90 -2.59 22.71 -7.13
N GLY A 91 -2.89 22.97 -8.40
CA GLY A 91 -2.96 24.33 -8.95
C GLY A 91 -1.62 25.05 -8.96
N VAL A 92 -0.50 24.33 -9.14
CA VAL A 92 0.86 24.86 -9.11
C VAL A 92 1.56 24.69 -10.46
N ALA A 93 2.64 25.44 -10.69
CA ALA A 93 3.45 25.30 -11.89
C ALA A 93 4.25 24.00 -11.87
N LEU A 94 4.51 23.45 -13.06
CA LEU A 94 5.41 22.32 -13.29
C LEU A 94 6.72 22.85 -13.89
N TYR A 95 7.86 22.45 -13.35
CA TYR A 95 9.16 22.89 -13.83
C TYR A 95 10.18 21.75 -13.90
N GLU A 96 11.23 21.90 -14.72
CA GLU A 96 12.35 20.97 -14.75
C GLU A 96 13.26 21.22 -13.53
N HIS A 97 13.37 20.21 -12.66
CA HIS A 97 14.13 20.34 -11.41
C HIS A 97 15.64 20.32 -11.71
N PRO A 98 16.43 21.35 -11.30
CA PRO A 98 17.83 21.47 -11.66
C PRO A 98 18.69 20.29 -11.21
N GLU A 99 18.46 19.75 -10.02
CA GLU A 99 19.20 18.59 -9.50
C GLU A 99 18.95 17.33 -10.34
N ILE A 100 17.71 17.13 -10.83
CA ILE A 100 17.39 15.98 -11.67
C ILE A 100 18.09 16.14 -13.02
N ILE A 101 18.04 17.33 -13.63
CA ILE A 101 18.75 17.62 -14.89
C ILE A 101 20.24 17.35 -14.72
N ALA A 102 20.89 17.92 -13.70
CA ALA A 102 22.32 17.73 -13.45
C ALA A 102 22.68 16.25 -13.23
N MET A 103 21.84 15.50 -12.48
CA MET A 103 22.03 14.07 -12.28
C MET A 103 21.93 13.30 -13.61
N MET A 104 20.94 13.62 -14.44
CA MET A 104 20.73 12.96 -15.73
C MET A 104 21.87 13.24 -16.70
N GLU A 105 22.35 14.49 -16.78
CA GLU A 105 23.49 14.88 -17.59
C GLU A 105 24.79 14.18 -17.16
N SER A 106 24.99 14.01 -15.87
CA SER A 106 26.16 13.29 -15.34
C SER A 106 26.15 11.79 -15.65
N ARG A 107 24.98 11.17 -15.69
CA ARG A 107 24.81 9.73 -15.92
C ARG A 107 24.74 9.33 -17.39
N TRP A 108 24.09 10.16 -18.20
CA TRP A 108 23.88 9.89 -19.62
C TRP A 108 24.86 10.71 -20.44
N LYS A 109 25.80 10.02 -21.08
CA LYS A 109 26.82 10.63 -21.94
C LYS A 109 26.27 11.26 -23.23
N SER A 110 24.94 11.27 -23.40
CA SER A 110 24.22 11.83 -24.54
C SER A 110 23.36 13.00 -24.10
N GLU A 111 23.12 13.92 -25.02
CA GLU A 111 22.23 15.08 -24.82
C GLU A 111 20.84 14.64 -24.33
N LEU A 112 20.30 15.39 -23.36
CA LEU A 112 18.95 15.17 -22.85
C LEU A 112 17.92 15.67 -23.86
N ASN A 113 17.33 14.76 -24.62
CA ASN A 113 16.23 15.10 -25.50
C ASN A 113 14.95 15.45 -24.70
N ALA A 114 13.94 16.02 -25.39
CA ALA A 114 12.68 16.44 -24.75
C ALA A 114 11.97 15.33 -23.96
N ALA A 115 11.99 14.08 -24.46
CA ALA A 115 11.39 12.95 -23.77
C ALA A 115 12.07 12.66 -22.42
N ARG A 116 13.38 12.68 -22.36
CA ARG A 116 14.13 12.51 -21.11
C ARG A 116 13.90 13.66 -20.14
N ARG A 117 13.85 14.90 -20.64
CA ARG A 117 13.61 16.09 -19.82
C ARG A 117 12.24 16.06 -19.13
N ARG A 118 11.24 15.39 -19.72
CA ARG A 118 9.94 15.18 -19.05
C ARG A 118 10.08 14.51 -17.69
N MET A 119 10.99 13.55 -17.54
CA MET A 119 11.24 12.86 -16.26
C MET A 119 11.87 13.74 -15.18
N ALA A 120 12.34 14.94 -15.54
CA ALA A 120 12.87 15.91 -14.59
C ALA A 120 11.83 16.90 -14.08
N ARG A 121 10.58 16.80 -14.53
CA ARG A 121 9.53 17.76 -14.17
C ARG A 121 8.95 17.43 -12.80
N VAL A 122 8.90 18.46 -11.96
CA VAL A 122 8.37 18.38 -10.59
C VAL A 122 7.42 19.57 -10.39
N PRO A 123 6.27 19.38 -9.70
CA PRO A 123 5.40 20.48 -9.30
C PRO A 123 6.12 21.45 -8.35
N GLU A 124 5.83 22.75 -8.46
CA GLU A 124 6.34 23.76 -7.55
C GLU A 124 5.93 23.44 -6.10
N GLY A 125 6.88 23.54 -5.18
CA GLY A 125 6.71 23.11 -3.77
C GLY A 125 6.97 21.63 -3.54
N GLY A 126 7.20 20.84 -4.59
CA GLY A 126 7.55 19.42 -4.45
C GLY A 126 8.98 19.19 -3.94
N SER A 127 9.16 18.21 -3.08
CA SER A 127 10.46 17.72 -2.61
C SER A 127 10.79 16.37 -3.26
N LEU A 128 12.07 16.14 -3.59
CA LEU A 128 12.46 14.91 -4.26
C LEU A 128 12.39 13.70 -3.33
N VAL A 129 11.87 12.58 -3.85
CA VAL A 129 11.95 11.25 -3.25
C VAL A 129 13.09 10.50 -3.91
N LYS A 130 14.10 10.15 -3.16
CA LYS A 130 15.33 9.54 -3.66
C LYS A 130 15.06 8.21 -4.35
N ASN A 131 15.74 8.01 -5.49
CA ASN A 131 15.78 6.75 -6.19
C ASN A 131 17.20 6.17 -6.14
N PRO A 132 17.49 5.21 -5.27
CA PRO A 132 18.81 4.62 -5.14
C PRO A 132 19.13 3.59 -6.24
N VAL A 133 18.13 3.17 -7.03
CA VAL A 133 18.31 2.09 -8.02
C VAL A 133 18.79 2.65 -9.35
N GLN A 134 17.92 3.21 -10.15
CA GLN A 134 18.23 3.76 -11.48
C GLN A 134 17.14 4.71 -11.95
N GLY A 135 17.55 5.77 -12.65
CA GLY A 135 16.62 6.76 -13.21
C GLY A 135 16.40 7.97 -12.30
N PRO A 136 15.50 8.86 -12.69
CA PRO A 136 15.17 10.05 -11.90
C PRO A 136 14.48 9.71 -10.58
N PRO A 137 14.57 10.62 -9.60
CA PRO A 137 13.81 10.50 -8.36
C PRO A 137 12.30 10.64 -8.61
N GLY A 138 11.49 10.17 -7.65
CA GLY A 138 10.12 10.59 -7.51
C GLY A 138 10.03 11.95 -6.81
N PHE A 139 8.83 12.33 -6.41
CA PHE A 139 8.64 13.55 -5.62
C PHE A 139 7.51 13.41 -4.61
N GLN A 140 7.50 14.30 -3.64
CA GLN A 140 6.42 14.49 -2.68
C GLN A 140 5.94 15.94 -2.75
N ILE A 141 4.63 16.12 -2.80
CA ILE A 141 3.98 17.41 -2.60
C ILE A 141 2.89 17.24 -1.52
N GLU A 142 2.95 18.02 -0.46
CA GLU A 142 2.10 17.86 0.73
C GLU A 142 2.06 16.39 1.19
N ASN A 143 0.87 15.77 1.21
CA ASN A 143 0.64 14.38 1.61
C ASN A 143 0.69 13.37 0.45
N VAL A 144 1.07 13.78 -0.75
CA VAL A 144 1.12 12.92 -1.94
C VAL A 144 2.56 12.57 -2.29
N PHE A 145 2.87 11.27 -2.35
CA PHE A 145 4.13 10.72 -2.84
C PHE A 145 3.94 10.14 -4.22
N VAL A 146 4.77 10.53 -5.16
CA VAL A 146 4.73 10.07 -6.55
C VAL A 146 5.95 9.21 -6.83
N LEU A 147 5.70 7.92 -7.07
CA LEU A 147 6.73 6.90 -7.24
C LEU A 147 6.65 6.25 -8.62
N ALA A 148 7.74 5.62 -9.03
CA ALA A 148 7.80 4.89 -10.29
C ALA A 148 6.86 3.66 -10.32
N GLY A 149 6.36 3.31 -11.51
CA GLY A 149 5.60 2.08 -11.74
C GLY A 149 6.47 0.81 -11.69
N VAL A 150 7.75 0.89 -12.07
CA VAL A 150 8.68 -0.25 -12.09
C VAL A 150 8.93 -0.76 -10.67
N PRO A 151 8.59 -2.04 -10.34
CA PRO A 151 8.57 -2.52 -8.96
C PRO A 151 9.90 -2.41 -8.21
N SER A 152 11.03 -2.66 -8.87
CA SER A 152 12.35 -2.54 -8.24
C SER A 152 12.70 -1.10 -7.89
N ILE A 153 12.30 -0.15 -8.74
CA ILE A 153 12.53 1.29 -8.54
C ILE A 153 11.61 1.81 -7.43
N MET A 154 10.33 1.48 -7.50
CA MET A 154 9.34 1.84 -6.47
C MET A 154 9.79 1.40 -5.08
N ARG A 155 10.26 0.15 -4.93
CA ARG A 155 10.78 -0.37 -3.65
C ARG A 155 11.96 0.45 -3.13
N GLY A 156 12.89 0.81 -4.02
CA GLY A 156 14.02 1.68 -3.64
C GLY A 156 13.57 3.06 -3.19
N MET A 157 12.55 3.64 -3.84
CA MET A 157 11.99 4.94 -3.45
C MET A 157 11.27 4.89 -2.10
N LEU A 158 10.63 3.77 -1.72
CA LEU A 158 9.98 3.62 -0.42
C LEU A 158 10.93 3.82 0.75
N GLU A 159 12.21 3.51 0.62
CA GLU A 159 13.22 3.73 1.67
C GLU A 159 13.35 5.22 2.05
N ASP A 160 13.10 6.13 1.10
CA ASP A 160 13.10 7.58 1.36
C ASP A 160 11.72 8.10 1.81
N VAL A 161 10.65 7.34 1.57
CA VAL A 161 9.28 7.65 2.03
C VAL A 161 9.12 7.37 3.53
N GLY A 162 9.60 6.22 4.01
CA GLY A 162 9.40 5.77 5.38
C GLY A 162 9.75 6.80 6.46
N PRO A 163 10.93 7.43 6.43
CA PRO A 163 11.31 8.47 7.40
C PRO A 163 10.42 9.72 7.40
N ARG A 164 9.62 9.91 6.35
CA ARG A 164 8.71 11.06 6.20
C ARG A 164 7.29 10.74 6.71
N LEU A 165 7.00 9.45 6.96
CA LEU A 165 5.71 9.03 7.48
C LEU A 165 5.65 9.26 9.00
N LYS A 166 4.57 9.85 9.46
CA LYS A 166 4.20 9.90 10.88
C LYS A 166 3.17 8.81 11.10
N GLY A 167 3.62 7.63 11.49
CA GLY A 167 2.75 6.49 11.73
C GLY A 167 2.10 6.50 13.12
N GLY A 168 1.01 5.75 13.24
CA GLY A 168 0.38 5.41 14.51
C GLY A 168 0.94 4.10 15.09
N ALA A 169 0.18 3.45 15.96
CA ALA A 169 0.52 2.13 16.46
C ALA A 169 0.44 1.08 15.34
N VAL A 170 1.47 0.23 15.27
CA VAL A 170 1.51 -0.87 14.29
C VAL A 170 0.42 -1.89 14.60
N VAL A 171 -0.26 -2.38 13.56
CA VAL A 171 -1.24 -3.46 13.71
C VAL A 171 -0.52 -4.79 13.91
N ILE A 172 -0.86 -5.47 14.99
CA ILE A 172 -0.38 -6.81 15.30
C ILE A 172 -1.39 -7.82 14.74
N ALA A 173 -0.90 -8.88 14.13
CA ALA A 173 -1.72 -9.98 13.65
C ALA A 173 -1.32 -11.29 14.33
N ARG A 174 -2.31 -12.17 14.60
CA ARG A 174 -2.12 -13.56 14.99
C ARG A 174 -2.96 -14.45 14.11
N THR A 175 -2.40 -15.55 13.68
CA THR A 175 -3.08 -16.48 12.78
C THR A 175 -3.26 -17.83 13.45
N LEU A 176 -4.51 -18.26 13.61
CA LEU A 176 -4.89 -19.59 14.04
C LEU A 176 -5.32 -20.40 12.82
N ARG A 177 -4.55 -21.41 12.50
CA ARG A 177 -4.89 -22.35 11.43
C ARG A 177 -5.85 -23.40 11.96
N VAL A 178 -6.89 -23.70 11.19
CA VAL A 178 -7.89 -24.73 11.46
C VAL A 178 -7.86 -25.72 10.30
N ASP A 179 -7.41 -26.93 10.54
CA ASP A 179 -7.36 -27.99 9.54
C ASP A 179 -8.61 -28.87 9.59
N GLY A 180 -9.06 -29.33 8.41
CA GLY A 180 -10.14 -30.32 8.28
C GLY A 180 -11.55 -29.80 8.60
N SER A 181 -11.73 -28.50 8.81
CA SER A 181 -13.04 -27.90 9.05
C SER A 181 -13.39 -26.85 8.01
N GLY A 182 -14.60 -26.90 7.48
CA GLY A 182 -15.13 -25.90 6.57
C GLY A 182 -15.58 -24.63 7.28
N GLU A 183 -15.57 -23.49 6.57
CA GLU A 183 -15.98 -22.18 7.13
C GLU A 183 -17.37 -22.17 7.76
N GLY A 184 -18.31 -22.97 7.25
CA GLY A 184 -19.66 -23.06 7.82
C GLY A 184 -19.69 -23.53 9.29
N ASN A 185 -18.73 -24.37 9.70
CA ASN A 185 -18.62 -24.81 11.10
C ASN A 185 -17.91 -23.77 11.98
N ILE A 186 -17.01 -22.99 11.37
CA ILE A 186 -16.19 -21.96 12.03
C ILE A 186 -16.98 -20.66 12.22
N ALA A 187 -17.94 -20.38 11.35
CA ALA A 187 -18.62 -19.09 11.26
C ALA A 187 -19.25 -18.63 12.59
N ALA A 188 -20.01 -19.49 13.25
CA ALA A 188 -20.73 -19.11 14.48
C ALA A 188 -19.78 -18.80 15.66
N PRO A 189 -18.79 -19.63 16.02
CA PRO A 189 -17.83 -19.28 17.07
C PRO A 189 -16.97 -18.06 16.70
N LEU A 190 -16.56 -17.89 15.45
CA LEU A 190 -15.81 -16.74 15.00
C LEU A 190 -16.61 -15.44 15.12
N GLU A 191 -17.87 -15.46 14.69
CA GLU A 191 -18.78 -14.30 14.80
C GLU A 191 -19.03 -13.90 16.26
N ALA A 192 -19.22 -14.88 17.14
CA ALA A 192 -19.45 -14.61 18.56
C ALA A 192 -18.26 -13.87 19.19
N VAL A 193 -17.03 -14.35 18.94
CA VAL A 193 -15.81 -13.72 19.43
C VAL A 193 -15.61 -12.34 18.79
N ALA A 194 -15.85 -12.21 17.48
CA ALA A 194 -15.72 -10.92 16.79
C ALA A 194 -16.67 -9.85 17.35
N LYS A 195 -17.90 -10.22 17.71
CA LYS A 195 -18.87 -9.32 18.35
C LYS A 195 -18.47 -8.91 19.78
N ALA A 196 -17.77 -9.79 20.50
CA ALA A 196 -17.28 -9.49 21.85
C ALA A 196 -16.07 -8.52 21.83
N HIS A 197 -15.32 -8.50 20.73
CA HIS A 197 -14.11 -7.69 20.56
C HIS A 197 -14.20 -6.71 19.38
N PRO A 198 -15.07 -5.70 19.42
CA PRO A 198 -15.31 -4.80 18.30
C PRO A 198 -14.10 -3.90 17.94
N ALA A 199 -13.09 -3.80 18.82
CA ALA A 199 -11.84 -3.08 18.57
C ALA A 199 -10.86 -3.89 17.70
N LEU A 200 -11.08 -5.20 17.56
CA LEU A 200 -10.25 -6.09 16.76
C LEU A 200 -10.92 -6.42 15.42
N SER A 201 -10.10 -6.77 14.44
CA SER A 201 -10.57 -7.33 13.16
C SER A 201 -10.30 -8.83 13.14
N LEU A 202 -11.35 -9.63 13.02
CA LEU A 202 -11.27 -11.07 12.87
C LEU A 202 -11.71 -11.46 11.45
N GLY A 203 -10.90 -12.28 10.77
CA GLY A 203 -11.20 -12.76 9.41
C GLY A 203 -10.88 -14.23 9.23
N SER A 204 -11.62 -14.89 8.31
CA SER A 204 -11.38 -16.27 7.89
C SER A 204 -10.87 -16.28 6.46
N TYR A 205 -9.81 -17.04 6.21
CA TYR A 205 -9.17 -17.20 4.91
C TYR A 205 -9.05 -18.68 4.59
N PRO A 206 -9.98 -19.24 3.78
CA PRO A 206 -9.99 -20.65 3.45
C PRO A 206 -8.77 -21.02 2.61
N PHE A 207 -8.29 -22.23 2.79
CA PHE A 207 -7.24 -22.81 1.96
C PHE A 207 -7.59 -24.23 1.53
N PHE A 208 -7.08 -24.59 0.36
CA PHE A 208 -7.14 -25.93 -0.21
C PHE A 208 -5.75 -26.31 -0.70
N SER A 209 -5.27 -27.47 -0.29
CA SER A 209 -3.97 -27.99 -0.70
C SER A 209 -4.06 -29.51 -0.91
N ASN A 210 -3.00 -30.09 -1.45
CA ASN A 210 -2.91 -31.56 -1.59
C ASN A 210 -2.88 -32.28 -0.22
N GLU A 211 -2.59 -31.57 0.86
CA GLU A 211 -2.51 -32.09 2.23
C GLU A 211 -3.84 -31.96 2.99
N GLY A 212 -4.81 -31.24 2.43
CA GLY A 212 -6.11 -31.03 3.06
C GLY A 212 -6.70 -29.65 2.81
N TYR A 213 -7.75 -29.34 3.57
CA TYR A 213 -8.46 -28.07 3.51
C TYR A 213 -8.66 -27.51 4.92
N GLY A 214 -8.96 -26.24 5.00
CA GLY A 214 -9.23 -25.56 6.26
C GLY A 214 -9.32 -24.06 6.10
N SER A 215 -9.12 -23.34 7.20
CA SER A 215 -9.11 -21.87 7.20
C SER A 215 -8.03 -21.32 8.12
N ASN A 216 -7.42 -20.24 7.71
CA ASN A 216 -6.56 -19.42 8.55
C ASN A 216 -7.42 -18.30 9.17
N LEU A 217 -7.59 -18.34 10.47
CA LEU A 217 -8.32 -17.31 11.22
C LEU A 217 -7.32 -16.25 11.68
N VAL A 218 -7.50 -15.02 11.23
CA VAL A 218 -6.55 -13.94 11.51
C VAL A 218 -7.22 -12.91 12.42
N ILE A 219 -6.60 -12.69 13.59
CA ILE A 219 -6.98 -11.67 14.56
C ILE A 219 -6.00 -10.51 14.41
N ARG A 220 -6.51 -9.30 14.22
CA ARG A 220 -5.71 -8.08 14.06
C ARG A 220 -6.15 -7.01 15.04
N GLY A 221 -5.19 -6.35 15.66
CA GLY A 221 -5.41 -5.24 16.57
C GLY A 221 -4.14 -4.45 16.87
N ARG A 222 -4.26 -3.39 17.66
CA ARG A 222 -3.12 -2.57 18.07
C ARG A 222 -2.67 -2.84 19.51
N ASP A 223 -3.53 -3.48 20.29
CA ASP A 223 -3.20 -3.92 21.65
C ASP A 223 -2.80 -5.41 21.61
N ALA A 224 -1.52 -5.67 21.90
CA ALA A 224 -0.97 -7.01 21.88
C ALA A 224 -1.64 -7.94 22.91
N ALA A 225 -1.97 -7.41 24.10
CA ALA A 225 -2.58 -8.20 25.16
C ALA A 225 -4.02 -8.59 24.78
N GLU A 226 -4.77 -7.67 24.16
CA GLU A 226 -6.13 -7.94 23.67
C GLU A 226 -6.11 -8.96 22.53
N VAL A 227 -5.18 -8.85 21.58
CA VAL A 227 -5.02 -9.81 20.47
C VAL A 227 -4.70 -11.22 21.01
N GLU A 228 -3.78 -11.36 21.96
CA GLU A 228 -3.44 -12.65 22.55
C GLU A 228 -4.60 -13.24 23.39
N ALA A 229 -5.29 -12.43 24.17
CA ALA A 229 -6.45 -12.88 24.96
C ALA A 229 -7.57 -13.39 24.03
N THR A 230 -7.84 -12.66 22.94
CA THR A 230 -8.86 -13.04 21.94
C THR A 230 -8.47 -14.31 21.18
N LEU A 231 -7.18 -14.54 20.93
CA LEU A 231 -6.69 -15.79 20.33
C LEU A 231 -7.00 -17.00 21.23
N VAL A 232 -6.79 -16.86 22.54
CA VAL A 232 -7.11 -17.91 23.51
C VAL A 232 -8.62 -18.17 23.56
N GLU A 233 -9.43 -17.11 23.60
CA GLU A 233 -10.89 -17.20 23.61
C GLU A 233 -11.43 -17.87 22.34
N LEU A 234 -10.94 -17.44 21.15
CA LEU A 234 -11.33 -18.05 19.88
C LEU A 234 -10.97 -19.54 19.83
N SER A 235 -9.79 -19.90 20.30
CA SER A 235 -9.35 -21.30 20.36
C SER A 235 -10.26 -22.14 21.28
N ALA A 236 -10.69 -21.59 22.40
CA ALA A 236 -11.62 -22.25 23.32
C ALA A 236 -13.03 -22.41 22.72
N ALA A 237 -13.54 -21.35 22.06
CA ALA A 237 -14.84 -21.36 21.39
C ALA A 237 -14.91 -22.40 20.25
N LEU A 238 -13.84 -22.52 19.46
CA LEU A 238 -13.74 -23.51 18.38
C LEU A 238 -13.74 -24.94 18.95
N ARG A 239 -12.96 -25.21 20.01
CA ARG A 239 -12.94 -26.52 20.66
C ARG A 239 -14.31 -26.88 21.27
N ALA A 240 -14.99 -25.91 21.87
CA ALA A 240 -16.34 -26.12 22.40
C ALA A 240 -17.36 -26.44 21.29
N ALA A 241 -17.14 -25.99 20.07
CA ALA A 241 -17.90 -26.33 18.88
C ALA A 241 -17.48 -27.67 18.23
N GLY A 242 -16.57 -28.44 18.86
CA GLY A 242 -16.09 -29.73 18.35
C GLY A 242 -15.05 -29.60 17.22
N ILE A 243 -14.44 -28.44 17.05
CA ILE A 243 -13.42 -28.21 16.04
C ILE A 243 -12.05 -28.47 16.68
N GLU A 244 -11.36 -29.47 16.15
CA GLU A 244 -10.00 -29.88 16.52
C GLU A 244 -9.02 -29.47 15.40
N GLY A 245 -7.73 -29.78 15.54
CA GLY A 245 -6.74 -29.46 14.49
C GLY A 245 -6.35 -27.97 14.44
N LEU A 246 -6.33 -27.32 15.61
CA LEU A 246 -5.94 -25.91 15.76
C LEU A 246 -4.42 -25.80 15.89
N THR A 247 -3.80 -25.00 15.04
CA THR A 247 -2.35 -24.72 15.05
C THR A 247 -2.12 -23.22 15.01
N LEU A 248 -1.37 -22.68 15.97
CA LEU A 248 -0.90 -21.31 15.91
C LEU A 248 0.21 -21.20 14.87
N LEU A 249 0.04 -20.34 13.88
CA LEU A 249 1.09 -20.06 12.93
C LEU A 249 1.97 -18.93 13.46
N ASP A 250 3.29 -19.09 13.32
CA ASP A 250 4.22 -17.99 13.57
C ASP A 250 3.91 -16.84 12.62
N THR A 251 3.86 -15.63 13.15
CA THR A 251 3.59 -14.42 12.39
C THR A 251 4.70 -14.23 11.35
N GLN A 252 4.43 -14.58 10.11
CA GLN A 252 5.20 -14.00 9.02
C GLN A 252 4.67 -12.58 8.80
N GLY A 253 5.51 -11.57 9.15
CA GLY A 253 5.25 -10.16 8.96
C GLY A 253 5.10 -9.76 7.49
#